data_e71c221b26204366d5ad917048bcfaa6
#
_entry.id   e71c221b26204366d5ad917048bcfaa6
#
_cell.length_a   1.000
_cell.length_b   1.000
_cell.length_c   1.000
_cell.angle_alpha   90.00
_cell.angle_beta   90.00
_cell.angle_gamma   90.00
#
_symmetry.space_group_name_H-M   'P 1'
#
loop_
_entity.id
_entity.type
_entity.pdbx_description
1 polymer ?
#
loop_
_entity_poly.entity_id
_entity_poly.type
_entity_poly.pdbx_seq_one_letter_code
_entity_poly.pdbx_strand_id
1 'polypeptide(L)'
;MRILIVSGAGGGTSTKSVGKYFHLREFGETLKKYNVEYRLVNELDYVVGFPTKQLKKYFTTRNKIKELIQDFKPDLVLIDRQGYFGLEILKMKIPLFVLLRGHYWSEIEYAKNTIYKNKIM
;
A
#
# COMPACT_ATOMS: atom_id res chain seq x y z
N MET A 1 15.04 9.37 -11.97
CA MET A 1 14.52 8.60 -10.83
C MET A 1 13.03 8.32 -11.03
N ARG A 2 12.62 7.11 -10.77
CA ARG A 2 11.21 6.70 -10.87
C ARG A 2 10.69 6.27 -9.53
N ILE A 3 9.58 6.84 -9.12
CA ILE A 3 8.95 6.51 -7.84
C ILE A 3 7.56 5.93 -8.10
N LEU A 4 7.33 4.74 -7.60
CA LEU A 4 5.99 4.14 -7.59
C LEU A 4 5.31 4.53 -6.29
N ILE A 5 4.18 5.19 -6.40
CA ILE A 5 3.37 5.59 -5.25
C ILE A 5 2.14 4.69 -5.19
N VAL A 6 1.94 4.04 -4.05
CA VAL A 6 0.82 3.13 -3.84
C VAL A 6 -0.11 3.71 -2.81
N SER A 7 -1.33 4.00 -3.22
CA SER A 7 -2.37 4.43 -2.31
C SER A 7 -2.94 3.23 -1.58
N GLY A 8 -2.87 3.24 -0.27
CA GLY A 8 -3.40 2.17 0.55
C GLY A 8 -4.92 2.07 0.46
N ALA A 9 -5.41 0.86 0.67
CA ALA A 9 -6.83 0.62 0.80
C ALA A 9 -7.33 1.32 2.06
N GLY A 10 -8.06 2.38 1.91
CA GLY A 10 -8.76 2.97 3.04
C GLY A 10 -9.70 1.92 3.61
N GLY A 11 -9.69 1.76 4.94
CA GLY A 11 -10.61 0.84 5.60
C GLY A 11 -12.04 1.21 5.21
N GLY A 12 -12.69 0.31 4.48
CA GLY A 12 -14.06 0.52 4.07
C GLY A 12 -14.33 0.08 2.64
N THR A 13 -15.57 0.20 2.26
CA THR A 13 -16.08 -0.25 0.97
C THR A 13 -15.79 0.73 -0.17
N SER A 14 -15.33 1.91 0.15
CA SER A 14 -15.00 2.91 -0.85
C SER A 14 -13.69 2.55 -1.52
N THR A 15 -13.75 2.34 -2.78
CA THR A 15 -12.62 1.94 -3.60
C THR A 15 -11.52 2.98 -3.68
N LYS A 16 -11.85 4.24 -3.41
CA LYS A 16 -10.85 5.31 -3.43
C LYS A 16 -11.20 6.29 -2.32
N SER A 17 -10.35 6.35 -1.31
CA SER A 17 -10.39 7.49 -0.40
C SER A 17 -9.95 8.69 -1.22
N VAL A 18 -10.92 9.46 -1.68
CA VAL A 18 -10.68 10.57 -2.62
C VAL A 18 -9.63 11.54 -2.08
N GLY A 19 -9.67 11.84 -0.79
CA GLY A 19 -8.72 12.75 -0.16
C GLY A 19 -7.29 12.25 -0.17
N LYS A 20 -7.08 10.99 0.23
CA LYS A 20 -5.72 10.39 0.27
C LYS A 20 -5.11 10.26 -1.10
N TYR A 21 -5.89 9.77 -2.05
CA TYR A 21 -5.46 9.64 -3.43
C TYR A 21 -5.07 10.99 -4.02
N PHE A 22 -5.87 12.00 -3.76
CA PHE A 22 -5.61 13.35 -4.22
C PHE A 22 -4.31 13.92 -3.66
N HIS A 23 -4.05 13.74 -2.36
CA HIS A 23 -2.81 14.19 -1.74
C HIS A 23 -1.59 13.50 -2.33
N LEU A 24 -1.67 12.20 -2.54
CA LEU A 24 -0.58 11.45 -3.16
C LEU A 24 -0.34 11.88 -4.59
N ARG A 25 -1.41 12.18 -5.33
CA ARG A 25 -1.31 12.70 -6.68
C ARG A 25 -0.64 14.07 -6.72
N GLU A 26 -1.01 14.96 -5.81
CA GLU A 26 -0.37 16.28 -5.71
C GLU A 26 1.12 16.15 -5.38
N PHE A 27 1.45 15.23 -4.48
CA PHE A 27 2.84 14.92 -4.15
C PHE A 27 3.59 14.46 -5.40
N GLY A 28 3.03 13.55 -6.17
CA GLY A 28 3.62 13.08 -7.41
C GLY A 28 3.81 14.20 -8.44
N GLU A 29 2.81 15.06 -8.60
CA GLU A 29 2.91 16.21 -9.51
C GLU A 29 4.01 17.18 -9.08
N THR A 30 4.20 17.33 -7.76
CA THR A 30 5.30 18.13 -7.23
C THR A 30 6.65 17.49 -7.56
N LEU A 31 6.76 16.16 -7.47
CA LEU A 31 7.98 15.43 -7.80
C LEU A 31 8.38 15.65 -9.27
N LYS A 32 7.42 15.75 -10.17
CA LYS A 32 7.71 16.02 -11.59
C LYS A 32 8.48 17.33 -11.79
N LYS A 33 8.22 18.33 -10.95
CA LYS A 33 8.93 19.60 -11.01
C LYS A 33 10.41 19.47 -10.72
N TYR A 34 10.82 18.37 -10.09
CA TYR A 34 12.20 18.06 -9.75
C TYR A 34 12.78 16.95 -10.65
N ASN A 35 12.17 16.73 -11.81
CA ASN A 35 12.60 15.70 -12.77
C ASN A 35 12.47 14.27 -12.24
N VAL A 36 11.54 14.03 -11.36
CA VAL A 36 11.21 12.70 -10.84
C VAL A 36 9.95 12.21 -11.53
N GLU A 37 10.07 11.06 -12.21
CA GLU A 37 8.92 10.40 -12.81
C GLU A 37 8.20 9.58 -11.75
N TYR A 38 6.87 9.63 -11.73
CA TYR A 38 6.10 8.85 -10.79
C TYR A 38 4.94 8.12 -11.48
N ARG A 39 4.50 7.06 -10.85
CA ARG A 39 3.25 6.39 -11.20
C ARG A 39 2.47 6.17 -9.91
N LEU A 40 1.21 6.56 -9.90
CA LEU A 40 0.32 6.39 -8.74
C LEU A 40 -0.67 5.27 -9.03
N VAL A 41 -0.67 4.27 -8.17
CA VAL A 41 -1.60 3.13 -8.29
C VAL A 41 -2.37 2.96 -6.98
N ASN A 42 -3.51 2.31 -7.06
CA ASN A 42 -4.30 1.97 -5.89
C ASN A 42 -4.03 0.52 -5.51
N GLU A 43 -3.71 0.27 -4.25
CA GLU A 43 -3.43 -1.08 -3.76
C GLU A 43 -4.59 -2.04 -4.04
N LEU A 44 -5.82 -1.55 -3.98
CA LEU A 44 -7.01 -2.38 -4.22
C LEU A 44 -7.08 -2.96 -5.63
N ASP A 45 -6.42 -2.34 -6.59
CA ASP A 45 -6.37 -2.87 -7.95
C ASP A 45 -5.49 -4.11 -8.06
N TYR A 46 -4.65 -4.36 -7.06
CA TYR A 46 -3.70 -5.47 -7.02
C TYR A 46 -4.00 -6.47 -5.92
N VAL A 47 -4.38 -5.98 -4.75
CA VAL A 47 -4.57 -6.80 -3.55
C VAL A 47 -6.06 -6.82 -3.19
N VAL A 48 -6.78 -7.78 -3.76
CA VAL A 48 -8.22 -7.92 -3.53
C VAL A 48 -8.48 -9.18 -2.70
N GLY A 49 -9.27 -8.99 -1.64
CA GLY A 49 -9.71 -10.12 -0.83
C GLY A 49 -8.64 -10.72 0.08
N PHE A 50 -7.67 -9.94 0.50
CA PHE A 50 -6.66 -10.39 1.45
C PHE A 50 -7.03 -10.01 2.89
N PRO A 51 -6.66 -10.85 3.87
CA PRO A 51 -6.07 -12.19 3.73
C PRO A 51 -7.04 -13.21 3.12
N THR A 52 -6.50 -14.18 2.41
CA THR A 52 -7.30 -15.20 1.72
C THR A 52 -6.73 -16.60 1.99
N LYS A 53 -7.62 -17.59 2.00
CA LYS A 53 -7.23 -19.00 2.08
C LYS A 53 -6.95 -19.62 0.72
N GLN A 54 -7.19 -18.86 -0.36
CA GLN A 54 -7.01 -19.35 -1.73
C GLN A 54 -5.62 -19.03 -2.24
N LEU A 55 -4.78 -20.03 -2.38
CA LEU A 55 -3.41 -19.87 -2.89
C LEU A 55 -3.37 -19.24 -4.28
N LYS A 56 -4.36 -19.56 -5.13
CA LYS A 56 -4.44 -18.98 -6.47
C LYS A 56 -4.49 -17.46 -6.44
N LYS A 57 -5.20 -16.86 -5.48
CA LYS A 57 -5.27 -15.40 -5.34
C LYS A 57 -3.92 -14.80 -4.99
N TYR A 58 -3.13 -15.46 -4.14
CA TYR A 58 -1.78 -15.00 -3.82
C TYR A 58 -0.89 -14.96 -5.06
N PHE A 59 -0.89 -16.01 -5.85
CA PHE A 59 -0.09 -16.07 -7.06
C PHE A 59 -0.52 -15.04 -8.09
N THR A 60 -1.81 -14.85 -8.29
CA THR A 60 -2.34 -13.87 -9.23
C THR A 60 -1.95 -12.46 -8.81
N THR A 61 -2.13 -12.12 -7.54
CA THR A 61 -1.76 -10.81 -7.00
C THR A 61 -0.25 -10.57 -7.11
N ARG A 62 0.54 -11.56 -6.74
CA ARG A 62 1.99 -11.50 -6.84
C ARG A 62 2.46 -11.24 -8.27
N ASN A 63 1.85 -11.93 -9.23
CA ASN A 63 2.19 -11.76 -10.64
C ASN A 63 1.82 -10.36 -11.15
N LYS A 64 0.67 -9.83 -10.76
CA LYS A 64 0.26 -8.47 -11.11
C LYS A 64 1.25 -7.43 -10.58
N ILE A 65 1.68 -7.58 -9.34
CA ILE A 65 2.65 -6.68 -8.74
C ILE A 65 3.99 -6.78 -9.45
N LYS A 66 4.44 -7.98 -9.76
CA LYS A 66 5.68 -8.19 -10.52
C LYS A 66 5.63 -7.54 -11.89
N GLU A 67 4.51 -7.69 -12.60
CA GLU A 67 4.33 -7.07 -13.91
C GLU A 67 4.40 -5.56 -13.83
N LEU A 68 3.78 -4.96 -12.83
CA LEU A 68 3.84 -3.53 -12.60
C LEU A 68 5.28 -3.06 -12.39
N ILE A 69 6.02 -3.77 -11.54
CA ILE A 69 7.41 -3.45 -11.23
C ILE A 69 8.30 -3.60 -12.47
N GLN A 70 8.09 -4.65 -13.26
CA GLN A 70 8.86 -4.87 -14.49
C GLN A 70 8.55 -3.82 -15.55
N ASP A 71 7.31 -3.36 -15.63
CA ASP A 71 6.90 -2.36 -16.59
C ASP A 71 7.40 -0.96 -16.22
N PHE A 72 7.20 -0.55 -14.99
CA PHE A 72 7.58 0.80 -14.55
C PHE A 72 9.05 0.91 -14.14
N LYS A 73 9.63 -0.15 -13.60
CA LYS A 73 11.01 -0.19 -13.10
C LYS A 73 11.30 0.93 -12.10
N PRO A 74 10.60 0.98 -10.98
CA PRO A 74 10.80 2.03 -10.00
C PRO A 74 12.15 1.89 -9.28
N ASP A 75 12.74 3.01 -8.96
CA ASP A 75 13.93 3.07 -8.10
C ASP A 75 13.55 3.03 -6.62
N LEU A 76 12.31 3.42 -6.34
CA LEU A 76 11.77 3.56 -4.99
C LEU A 76 10.27 3.33 -5.01
N VAL A 77 9.76 2.69 -3.98
CA VAL A 77 8.31 2.52 -3.80
C VAL A 77 7.89 3.23 -2.52
N LEU A 78 6.89 4.08 -2.62
CA LEU A 78 6.28 4.77 -1.49
C LEU A 78 4.86 4.25 -1.30
N ILE A 79 4.57 3.70 -0.15
CA ILE A 79 3.26 3.12 0.16
C ILE A 79 2.59 3.89 1.27
N ASP A 80 1.34 4.25 1.08
CA ASP A 80 0.48 4.82 2.10
C ASP A 80 -0.16 3.69 2.90
N ARG A 81 0.39 3.39 4.06
CA ARG A 81 0.07 2.29 4.96
C ARG A 81 0.72 0.96 4.53
N GLN A 82 1.07 0.20 5.54
CA GLN A 82 1.62 -1.13 5.34
C GLN A 82 0.53 -2.12 4.92
N GLY A 83 0.88 -3.06 4.07
CA GLY A 83 -0.04 -4.07 3.59
C GLY A 83 0.69 -5.13 2.79
N TYR A 84 -0.07 -6.02 2.16
CA TYR A 84 0.49 -7.11 1.39
C TYR A 84 1.36 -6.63 0.21
N PHE A 85 0.97 -5.54 -0.42
CA PHE A 85 1.77 -4.97 -1.52
C PHE A 85 3.19 -4.67 -1.06
N GLY A 86 3.34 -4.05 0.11
CA GLY A 86 4.65 -3.77 0.69
C GLY A 86 5.49 -5.00 0.93
N LEU A 87 4.86 -6.08 1.39
CA LEU A 87 5.57 -7.34 1.61
C LEU A 87 6.16 -7.90 0.32
N GLU A 88 5.43 -7.82 -0.79
CA GLU A 88 5.94 -8.26 -2.09
C GLU A 88 7.09 -7.37 -2.57
N ILE A 89 7.01 -6.05 -2.34
CA ILE A 89 8.09 -5.14 -2.69
C ILE A 89 9.35 -5.45 -1.89
N LEU A 90 9.23 -5.76 -0.61
CA LEU A 90 10.38 -6.12 0.22
C LEU A 90 11.12 -7.35 -0.33
N LYS A 91 10.39 -8.32 -0.86
CA LYS A 91 10.99 -9.51 -1.47
C LYS A 91 11.79 -9.19 -2.73
N MET A 92 11.47 -8.09 -3.38
CA MET A 92 12.13 -7.68 -4.63
C MET A 92 13.37 -6.82 -4.40
N LYS A 93 13.71 -6.53 -3.15
CA LYS A 93 14.88 -5.73 -2.76
C LYS A 93 14.87 -4.30 -3.33
N ILE A 94 13.69 -3.74 -3.52
CA ILE A 94 13.51 -2.35 -3.92
C ILE A 94 13.32 -1.52 -2.67
N PRO A 95 13.98 -0.35 -2.55
CA PRO A 95 13.75 0.53 -1.41
C PRO A 95 12.28 0.85 -1.22
N LEU A 96 11.79 0.65 -0.01
CA LEU A 96 10.39 0.82 0.33
C LEU A 96 10.26 1.85 1.44
N PHE A 97 9.42 2.87 1.21
CA PHE A 97 9.02 3.81 2.24
C PHE A 97 7.54 3.64 2.53
N VAL A 98 7.21 3.51 3.79
CA VAL A 98 5.83 3.35 4.23
C VAL A 98 5.43 4.59 5.02
N LEU A 99 4.37 5.26 4.57
CA LEU A 99 3.83 6.38 5.30
C LEU A 99 2.99 5.85 6.46
N LEU A 100 3.44 6.15 7.66
CA LEU A 100 2.71 5.78 8.87
C LEU A 100 1.71 6.87 9.19
N ARG A 101 0.44 6.52 9.14
CA ARG A 101 -0.65 7.42 9.48
C ARG A 101 -1.25 6.99 10.81
N GLY A 102 -1.32 7.91 11.74
CA GLY A 102 -1.81 7.63 13.07
C GLY A 102 -0.75 7.05 13.99
N HIS A 103 -1.15 6.75 15.21
CA HIS A 103 -0.27 6.25 16.25
C HIS A 103 -0.53 4.76 16.45
N TYR A 104 0.19 3.91 15.76
CA TYR A 104 -0.06 2.47 15.74
C TYR A 104 -0.05 1.82 17.12
N TRP A 105 0.85 2.24 18.00
CA TRP A 105 0.91 1.70 19.35
C TRP A 105 -0.36 1.99 20.14
N SER A 106 -0.88 3.20 20.03
CA SER A 106 -2.15 3.57 20.66
C SER A 106 -3.32 2.80 20.06
N GLU A 107 -3.32 2.60 18.75
CA GLU A 107 -4.35 1.81 18.07
C GLU A 107 -4.34 0.35 18.52
N ILE A 108 -3.15 -0.23 18.68
CA ILE A 108 -2.99 -1.61 19.17
C ILE A 108 -3.50 -1.72 20.62
N GLU A 109 -3.12 -0.80 21.48
CA GLU A 109 -3.59 -0.79 22.87
C GLU A 109 -5.10 -0.63 22.96
N TYR A 110 -5.66 0.27 22.17
CA TYR A 110 -7.10 0.45 22.09
C TYR A 110 -7.79 -0.84 21.67
N ALA A 111 -7.28 -1.50 20.64
CA ALA A 111 -7.83 -2.75 20.15
C ALA A 111 -7.75 -3.85 21.22
N LYS A 112 -6.64 -3.95 21.95
CA LYS A 112 -6.49 -4.91 23.04
C LYS A 112 -7.51 -4.67 24.16
N ASN A 113 -7.72 -3.41 24.51
CA ASN A 113 -8.58 -3.05 25.64
C ASN A 113 -10.07 -3.06 25.32
N THR A 114 -10.44 -2.89 24.06
CA THR A 114 -11.85 -2.79 23.65
C THR A 114 -12.35 -3.97 22.83
N ILE A 115 -11.61 -4.37 21.82
CA ILE A 115 -12.06 -5.38 20.87
C ILE A 115 -11.60 -6.77 21.30
N TYR A 116 -10.32 -6.94 21.57
CA TYR A 116 -9.75 -8.25 21.86
C TYR A 116 -9.98 -8.70 23.29
N LYS A 117 -10.17 -7.78 24.21
CA LYS A 117 -10.48 -8.13 25.60
C LYS A 117 -11.71 -9.02 25.72
N ASN A 118 -12.74 -8.72 24.92
CA ASN A 118 -13.98 -9.48 24.92
C ASN A 118 -13.92 -10.78 24.11
N LYS A 119 -12.94 -10.93 23.25
CA LYS A 119 -12.78 -12.13 22.39
C LYS A 119 -11.80 -13.14 22.95
N ILE A 120 -10.83 -12.70 23.70
CA ILE A 120 -9.79 -13.57 24.26
C ILE A 120 -10.21 -14.16 25.59
N MET A 121 -11.10 -13.47 26.28
CA MET A 121 -11.73 -14.02 27.47
C MET A 121 -12.91 -14.89 27.10
#